data_96129f113ead2f65fa413f25042adcc1
#
_entry.id   96129f113ead2f65fa413f25042adcc1
#
_cell.length_a   1.000
_cell.length_b   1.000
_cell.length_c   1.000
_cell.angle_alpha   90.00
_cell.angle_beta   90.00
_cell.angle_gamma   90.00
#
_symmetry.space_group_name_H-M   'P 1'
#
loop_
_entity.id
_entity.type
_entity.pdbx_description
1 polymer ?
#
loop_
_entity_poly.entity_id
_entity_poly.type
_entity_poly.pdbx_seq_one_letter_code
_entity_poly.pdbx_strand_id
1 'polypeptide(L)'
;MNNKVYTILMTFMVTFSVSSQGIMGEKNNFNRQDTLRGSITKERIWWDLTYYHLDIKIDPENRTIIGSNEISYTVIDTYYEMQIDLQEPLVLTKAQQNGEDLQIRHDGNAHFIILKAKQIKGAKNKIKVFYEGKPRTAVRAPWDGGISWEKDLNGNHFIASSCQGLGASVWWPNKDHMYDEVEGMLMSINVPKGLTNVSNGRLVEVNELSDSTTFHWEVVNPINNYGVNINIGDYANFSEIYNGEKGDLDMDYYVLSYNLEKAKIHFSDAIKTMQAFEHWFGPYPFYEDSFKLVETPYLGMEHQSSVTYGNQYKQGYLGRDLSGTGWGLKFDYIIIHETGHEWFANNITYIDIADMWVHEGFTTYSENLFIDYHFGKKASSEYVIGTRRGILNVKPIIGPYGVNKGGSRDMYPKGANLLHTLRQIADDDEKWRQILRGLNSEFYHQTVSTSQIENYISEKMDIDLNSFFNQYLRDVRIPLLEYSLEENVLKFRWSNVVDNFQMPLDIFVGNKNIRIFPSKEWKDLTIDSNDVDFDKNYYIDFKLLTD
;
A
#
# COMPACT_ATOMS: atom_id res chain seq x y z
N MET A 1 -2.26 55.28 47.29
CA MET A 1 -1.17 54.49 46.72
C MET A 1 -1.79 53.17 46.19
N ASN A 2 -2.11 53.16 44.91
CA ASN A 2 -2.73 51.99 44.27
C ASN A 2 -1.67 51.29 43.40
N ASN A 3 -1.23 50.11 43.83
CA ASN A 3 -0.40 49.21 43.03
C ASN A 3 -1.30 48.34 42.15
N LYS A 4 -1.29 48.61 40.85
CA LYS A 4 -1.83 47.69 39.84
C LYS A 4 -0.75 46.67 39.48
N VAL A 5 -1.01 45.40 39.82
CA VAL A 5 -0.22 44.26 39.37
C VAL A 5 -0.74 43.87 37.99
N TYR A 6 0.09 44.01 36.96
CA TYR A 6 -0.17 43.47 35.63
C TYR A 6 0.30 42.00 35.57
N THR A 7 -0.66 41.10 35.53
CA THR A 7 -0.38 39.67 35.24
C THR A 7 -0.20 39.52 33.74
N ILE A 8 1.02 39.27 33.30
CA ILE A 8 1.33 38.92 31.91
C ILE A 8 0.98 37.43 31.73
N LEU A 9 -0.09 37.17 30.99
CA LEU A 9 -0.44 35.82 30.52
C LEU A 9 0.49 35.48 29.35
N MET A 10 1.52 34.71 29.61
CA MET A 10 2.39 34.16 28.58
C MET A 10 1.70 32.91 27.99
N THR A 11 1.02 33.11 26.86
CA THR A 11 0.43 32.01 26.10
C THR A 11 1.57 31.22 25.44
N PHE A 12 1.94 30.09 26.04
CA PHE A 12 2.80 29.10 25.39
C PHE A 12 2.03 28.48 24.23
N MET A 13 2.28 28.95 23.01
CA MET A 13 1.95 28.21 21.79
C MET A 13 2.86 27.00 21.73
N VAL A 14 2.40 25.87 22.27
CA VAL A 14 3.01 24.58 22.00
C VAL A 14 2.64 24.21 20.57
N THR A 15 3.53 24.54 19.64
CA THR A 15 3.51 23.95 18.31
C THR A 15 3.82 22.46 18.46
N PHE A 16 2.77 21.64 18.51
CA PHE A 16 2.91 20.21 18.29
C PHE A 16 3.34 20.04 16.83
N SER A 17 4.64 20.02 16.60
CA SER A 17 5.21 19.37 15.43
C SER A 17 4.89 17.90 15.57
N VAL A 18 3.80 17.45 14.93
CA VAL A 18 3.54 16.04 14.72
C VAL A 18 4.61 15.58 13.74
N SER A 19 5.78 15.26 14.27
CA SER A 19 6.74 14.45 13.54
C SER A 19 6.15 13.04 13.46
N SER A 20 5.32 12.81 12.47
CA SER A 20 5.03 11.46 12.00
C SER A 20 6.34 10.90 11.47
N GLN A 21 7.19 10.40 12.37
CA GLN A 21 8.29 9.55 11.97
C GLN A 21 7.64 8.32 11.35
N GLY A 22 7.68 8.29 10.02
CA GLY A 22 7.12 7.21 9.24
C GLY A 22 7.78 5.87 9.56
N ILE A 23 7.14 4.83 9.13
CA ILE A 23 7.47 3.40 9.20
C ILE A 23 8.96 3.13 8.94
N MET A 24 9.66 4.03 8.25
CA MET A 24 11.08 3.90 7.89
C MET A 24 11.86 5.10 8.43
N GLY A 25 12.40 4.94 9.65
CA GLY A 25 13.37 5.89 10.19
C GLY A 25 14.52 6.17 9.21
N GLU A 26 15.17 7.32 9.32
CA GLU A 26 16.32 7.67 8.48
C GLU A 26 17.49 6.71 8.74
N LYS A 27 17.60 5.66 7.91
CA LYS A 27 18.72 4.73 7.91
C LYS A 27 19.53 4.99 6.64
N ASN A 28 20.70 5.57 6.79
CA ASN A 28 21.59 5.88 5.67
C ASN A 28 22.71 4.83 5.51
N ASN A 29 22.94 3.99 6.52
CA ASN A 29 23.92 2.92 6.47
C ASN A 29 23.22 1.57 6.55
N PHE A 30 23.39 0.75 5.53
CA PHE A 30 22.83 -0.59 5.47
C PHE A 30 23.87 -1.61 5.94
N ASN A 31 23.42 -2.55 6.74
CA ASN A 31 24.22 -3.67 7.23
C ASN A 31 23.81 -4.97 6.54
N ARG A 32 24.47 -6.08 6.93
CA ARG A 32 24.17 -7.40 6.37
C ARG A 32 22.69 -7.82 6.55
N GLN A 33 22.06 -7.50 7.68
CA GLN A 33 20.65 -7.87 7.93
C GLN A 33 19.69 -7.13 6.97
N ASP A 34 19.99 -5.87 6.66
CA ASP A 34 19.19 -5.11 5.68
C ASP A 34 19.28 -5.72 4.28
N THR A 35 20.48 -6.19 3.89
CA THR A 35 20.69 -6.89 2.62
C THR A 35 20.04 -8.27 2.61
N LEU A 36 20.19 -9.06 3.68
CA LEU A 36 19.54 -10.37 3.79
C LEU A 36 18.01 -10.25 3.73
N ARG A 37 17.46 -9.18 4.32
CA ARG A 37 16.02 -8.93 4.29
C ARG A 37 15.54 -8.41 2.94
N GLY A 38 16.25 -7.46 2.31
CA GLY A 38 15.79 -6.71 1.14
C GLY A 38 16.36 -7.19 -0.20
N SER A 39 17.12 -8.30 -0.26
CA SER A 39 17.67 -8.80 -1.53
C SER A 39 17.19 -10.21 -1.87
N ILE A 40 17.21 -10.51 -3.17
CA ILE A 40 16.98 -11.86 -3.68
C ILE A 40 18.29 -12.64 -3.55
N THR A 41 18.47 -13.28 -2.38
CA THR A 41 19.69 -14.08 -2.11
C THR A 41 19.75 -15.34 -2.95
N LYS A 42 20.94 -15.96 -3.04
CA LYS A 42 21.08 -17.27 -3.71
C LYS A 42 20.31 -18.39 -3.00
N GLU A 43 20.01 -18.23 -1.70
CA GLU A 43 19.25 -19.17 -0.89
C GLU A 43 17.72 -18.99 -1.06
N ARG A 44 17.28 -17.89 -1.70
CA ARG A 44 15.87 -17.64 -2.07
C ARG A 44 15.59 -17.97 -3.53
N ILE A 45 16.48 -17.63 -4.48
CA ILE A 45 16.19 -17.62 -5.91
C ILE A 45 16.04 -19.00 -6.56
N TRP A 46 16.55 -20.07 -5.95
CA TRP A 46 16.59 -21.42 -6.53
C TRP A 46 15.27 -22.19 -6.43
N TRP A 47 14.30 -21.68 -5.68
CA TRP A 47 13.01 -22.30 -5.45
C TRP A 47 11.88 -21.28 -5.58
N ASP A 48 10.77 -21.75 -6.14
CA ASP A 48 9.52 -21.05 -6.37
C ASP A 48 8.51 -21.46 -5.30
N LEU A 49 7.91 -20.50 -4.64
CA LEU A 49 6.99 -20.72 -3.53
C LEU A 49 5.59 -20.99 -4.08
N THR A 50 4.99 -22.15 -3.75
CA THR A 50 3.70 -22.53 -4.32
C THR A 50 2.56 -22.62 -3.31
N TYR A 51 2.84 -22.96 -2.04
CA TYR A 51 1.77 -23.06 -1.04
C TYR A 51 2.30 -22.93 0.38
N TYR A 52 1.51 -22.30 1.26
CA TYR A 52 1.70 -22.30 2.71
C TYR A 52 0.55 -23.01 3.41
N HIS A 53 0.85 -23.79 4.45
CA HIS A 53 -0.11 -24.15 5.48
C HIS A 53 0.41 -23.65 6.82
N LEU A 54 -0.13 -22.53 7.27
CA LEU A 54 0.18 -21.91 8.56
C LEU A 54 -0.79 -22.45 9.60
N ASP A 55 -0.28 -23.23 10.56
CA ASP A 55 -1.06 -23.85 11.65
C ASP A 55 -0.51 -23.38 12.99
N ILE A 56 -1.26 -22.51 13.68
CA ILE A 56 -0.82 -21.79 14.86
C ILE A 56 -1.87 -21.72 15.95
N LYS A 57 -1.38 -21.66 17.19
CA LYS A 57 -2.16 -21.35 18.38
C LYS A 57 -1.72 -20.00 18.95
N ILE A 58 -2.72 -19.15 19.24
CA ILE A 58 -2.54 -17.83 19.85
C ILE A 58 -2.92 -17.92 21.31
N ASP A 59 -2.03 -17.46 22.20
CA ASP A 59 -2.31 -17.26 23.62
C ASP A 59 -2.34 -15.75 23.92
N PRO A 60 -3.52 -15.14 23.98
CA PRO A 60 -3.66 -13.71 24.23
C PRO A 60 -3.16 -13.26 25.62
N GLU A 61 -3.32 -14.09 26.65
CA GLU A 61 -2.92 -13.75 28.01
C GLU A 61 -1.40 -13.64 28.15
N ASN A 62 -0.67 -14.57 27.54
CA ASN A 62 0.79 -14.57 27.53
C ASN A 62 1.39 -13.80 26.34
N ARG A 63 0.55 -13.39 25.37
CA ARG A 63 0.95 -12.73 24.11
C ARG A 63 1.94 -13.59 23.33
N THR A 64 1.64 -14.88 23.18
CA THR A 64 2.52 -15.84 22.51
C THR A 64 1.84 -16.48 21.32
N ILE A 65 2.67 -16.89 20.35
CA ILE A 65 2.30 -17.71 19.20
C ILE A 65 3.14 -18.98 19.26
N ILE A 66 2.54 -20.12 18.99
CA ILE A 66 3.22 -21.40 18.79
C ILE A 66 2.60 -22.12 17.62
N GLY A 67 3.40 -22.70 16.75
CA GLY A 67 2.88 -23.49 15.63
C GLY A 67 3.93 -23.82 14.59
N SER A 68 3.45 -23.97 13.36
CA SER A 68 4.29 -24.39 12.24
C SER A 68 3.79 -23.77 10.93
N ASN A 69 4.69 -23.66 9.96
CA ASN A 69 4.37 -23.38 8.57
C ASN A 69 4.91 -24.53 7.69
N GLU A 70 4.03 -25.21 6.95
CA GLU A 70 4.42 -26.13 5.90
C GLU A 70 4.52 -25.35 4.59
N ILE A 71 5.70 -25.39 3.97
CA ILE A 71 6.09 -24.61 2.80
C ILE A 71 6.25 -25.56 1.62
N SER A 72 5.36 -25.49 0.64
CA SER A 72 5.48 -26.21 -0.62
C SER A 72 6.19 -25.35 -1.65
N TYR A 73 7.05 -25.98 -2.45
CA TYR A 73 7.84 -25.27 -3.44
C TYR A 73 8.18 -26.12 -4.66
N THR A 74 8.43 -25.44 -5.78
CA THR A 74 9.00 -26.02 -7.00
C THR A 74 10.47 -25.63 -7.10
N VAL A 75 11.35 -26.57 -7.42
CA VAL A 75 12.78 -26.32 -7.57
C VAL A 75 13.06 -25.67 -8.93
N ILE A 76 13.51 -24.44 -8.94
CA ILE A 76 13.89 -23.68 -10.15
C ILE A 76 15.31 -24.03 -10.59
N ASP A 77 16.23 -24.16 -9.62
CA ASP A 77 17.61 -24.53 -9.88
C ASP A 77 18.15 -25.45 -8.78
N THR A 78 19.17 -26.23 -9.09
CA THR A 78 19.72 -27.25 -8.19
C THR A 78 20.49 -26.63 -7.05
N TYR A 79 19.95 -26.66 -5.83
CA TYR A 79 20.58 -26.16 -4.61
C TYR A 79 20.14 -26.96 -3.37
N TYR A 80 20.62 -26.60 -2.19
CA TYR A 80 20.36 -27.37 -0.95
C TYR A 80 20.21 -26.49 0.31
N GLU A 81 20.39 -25.20 0.23
CA GLU A 81 20.24 -24.27 1.37
C GLU A 81 19.10 -23.30 1.08
N MET A 82 18.12 -23.23 1.97
CA MET A 82 16.89 -22.45 1.80
C MET A 82 16.84 -21.36 2.87
N GLN A 83 16.69 -20.10 2.48
CA GLN A 83 16.48 -19.02 3.43
C GLN A 83 15.00 -18.90 3.78
N ILE A 84 14.71 -18.95 5.09
CA ILE A 84 13.42 -18.62 5.72
C ILE A 84 13.69 -17.52 6.73
N ASP A 85 12.81 -16.53 6.79
CA ASP A 85 12.96 -15.39 7.67
C ASP A 85 11.98 -15.49 8.83
N LEU A 86 12.45 -15.18 10.03
CA LEU A 86 11.66 -15.04 11.26
C LEU A 86 12.38 -14.06 12.18
N GLN A 87 11.70 -13.01 12.61
CA GLN A 87 12.32 -11.95 13.41
C GLN A 87 12.28 -12.27 14.91
N GLU A 88 13.36 -11.95 15.58
CA GLU A 88 13.38 -11.93 17.03
C GLU A 88 12.26 -11.05 17.61
N PRO A 89 11.65 -11.42 18.75
CA PRO A 89 12.04 -12.48 19.68
C PRO A 89 11.40 -13.85 19.44
N LEU A 90 10.78 -14.09 18.26
CA LEU A 90 10.32 -15.42 17.88
C LEU A 90 11.50 -16.34 17.58
N VAL A 91 11.33 -17.64 17.86
CA VAL A 91 12.37 -18.64 17.68
C VAL A 91 11.93 -19.72 16.72
N LEU A 92 12.72 -19.94 15.65
CA LEU A 92 12.58 -21.10 14.77
C LEU A 92 13.18 -22.32 15.48
N THR A 93 12.33 -23.21 15.98
CA THR A 93 12.75 -24.30 16.88
C THR A 93 13.17 -25.55 16.14
N LYS A 94 12.58 -25.82 14.95
CA LYS A 94 12.83 -27.03 14.17
C LYS A 94 12.45 -26.83 12.72
N ALA A 95 13.14 -27.54 11.81
CA ALA A 95 12.75 -27.70 10.42
C ALA A 95 12.78 -29.17 10.03
N GLN A 96 11.85 -29.62 9.19
CA GLN A 96 11.74 -31.01 8.75
C GLN A 96 11.46 -31.10 7.25
N GLN A 97 12.01 -32.15 6.62
CA GLN A 97 11.60 -32.60 5.29
C GLN A 97 11.36 -34.12 5.35
N ASN A 98 10.22 -34.58 4.85
CA ASN A 98 9.81 -35.98 4.86
C ASN A 98 9.87 -36.64 6.26
N GLY A 99 9.58 -35.88 7.31
CA GLY A 99 9.62 -36.34 8.70
C GLY A 99 11.01 -36.37 9.35
N GLU A 100 12.06 -36.04 8.61
CA GLU A 100 13.43 -35.98 9.10
C GLU A 100 13.85 -34.57 9.46
N ASP A 101 14.52 -34.42 10.63
CA ASP A 101 15.01 -33.12 11.10
C ASP A 101 16.16 -32.62 10.22
N LEU A 102 16.12 -31.31 9.95
CA LEU A 102 17.09 -30.57 9.17
C LEU A 102 17.95 -29.69 10.05
N GLN A 103 19.18 -29.44 9.63
CA GLN A 103 20.05 -28.48 10.29
C GLN A 103 19.60 -27.04 9.94
N ILE A 104 19.61 -26.16 10.93
CA ILE A 104 19.32 -24.74 10.79
C ILE A 104 20.57 -23.94 11.14
N ARG A 105 20.99 -23.04 10.27
CA ARG A 105 22.03 -22.04 10.52
C ARG A 105 21.35 -20.67 10.66
N HIS A 106 21.58 -20.00 11.79
CA HIS A 106 20.99 -18.70 12.09
C HIS A 106 21.95 -17.57 11.71
N ASP A 107 21.43 -16.49 11.15
CA ASP A 107 22.14 -15.25 10.85
C ASP A 107 21.18 -14.06 11.10
N GLY A 108 21.03 -13.67 12.35
CA GLY A 108 20.01 -12.72 12.78
C GLY A 108 18.61 -13.25 12.50
N ASN A 109 17.83 -12.46 11.77
CA ASN A 109 16.46 -12.80 11.39
C ASN A 109 16.35 -13.74 10.16
N ALA A 110 17.46 -14.04 9.50
CA ALA A 110 17.51 -15.02 8.41
C ALA A 110 17.94 -16.39 8.95
N HIS A 111 17.17 -17.42 8.62
CA HIS A 111 17.42 -18.81 9.02
C HIS A 111 17.64 -19.65 7.77
N PHE A 112 18.79 -20.29 7.68
CA PHE A 112 19.18 -21.09 6.53
C PHE A 112 18.94 -22.57 6.86
N ILE A 113 17.96 -23.17 6.19
CA ILE A 113 17.60 -24.59 6.31
C ILE A 113 18.49 -25.38 5.37
N ILE A 114 19.29 -26.29 5.92
CA ILE A 114 20.22 -27.12 5.15
C ILE A 114 19.56 -28.45 4.82
N LEU A 115 19.15 -28.61 3.57
CA LEU A 115 18.51 -29.84 3.08
C LEU A 115 19.54 -30.97 2.97
N LYS A 116 19.14 -32.22 3.28
CA LYS A 116 20.06 -33.38 3.32
C LYS A 116 20.66 -33.73 1.96
N ALA A 117 19.99 -33.32 0.88
CA ALA A 117 20.47 -33.54 -0.50
C ALA A 117 20.17 -32.31 -1.36
N LYS A 118 20.98 -32.14 -2.42
CA LYS A 118 20.66 -31.15 -3.45
C LYS A 118 19.30 -31.46 -4.06
N GLN A 119 18.47 -30.44 -4.15
CA GLN A 119 17.16 -30.52 -4.75
C GLN A 119 17.31 -30.52 -6.28
N ILE A 120 16.48 -31.30 -6.96
CA ILE A 120 16.56 -31.49 -8.42
C ILE A 120 15.60 -30.51 -9.10
N LYS A 121 16.08 -29.78 -10.09
CA LYS A 121 15.27 -28.84 -10.88
C LYS A 121 13.99 -29.48 -11.38
N GLY A 122 12.86 -28.80 -11.22
CA GLY A 122 11.51 -29.22 -11.59
C GLY A 122 10.83 -30.14 -10.55
N ALA A 123 11.53 -30.54 -9.48
CA ALA A 123 10.91 -31.31 -8.41
C ALA A 123 9.98 -30.41 -7.57
N LYS A 124 8.84 -30.96 -7.16
CA LYS A 124 7.93 -30.36 -6.19
C LYS A 124 8.17 -30.98 -4.83
N ASN A 125 8.49 -30.18 -3.86
CA ASN A 125 8.85 -30.62 -2.51
C ASN A 125 8.17 -29.74 -1.46
N LYS A 126 8.29 -30.16 -0.21
CA LYS A 126 7.85 -29.35 0.93
C LYS A 126 8.79 -29.50 2.12
N ILE A 127 8.83 -28.48 2.94
CA ILE A 127 9.44 -28.48 4.28
C ILE A 127 8.41 -28.02 5.29
N LYS A 128 8.58 -28.39 6.54
CA LYS A 128 7.80 -27.89 7.67
C LYS A 128 8.71 -27.25 8.68
N VAL A 129 8.46 -25.98 9.02
CA VAL A 129 9.19 -25.23 10.02
C VAL A 129 8.32 -24.99 11.23
N PHE A 130 8.89 -25.09 12.42
CA PHE A 130 8.20 -24.92 13.71
C PHE A 130 8.79 -23.72 14.44
N TYR A 131 7.93 -22.98 15.10
CA TYR A 131 8.34 -21.77 15.79
C TYR A 131 7.46 -21.47 16.99
N GLU A 132 7.99 -20.67 17.89
CA GLU A 132 7.26 -20.20 19.07
C GLU A 132 7.84 -18.89 19.61
N GLY A 133 7.09 -18.24 20.47
CA GLY A 133 7.56 -17.11 21.24
C GLY A 133 6.57 -15.96 21.32
N LYS A 134 7.05 -14.82 21.78
CA LYS A 134 6.29 -13.57 21.84
C LYS A 134 6.63 -12.74 20.61
N PRO A 135 5.72 -12.59 19.63
CA PRO A 135 5.99 -11.72 18.50
C PRO A 135 6.17 -10.27 18.98
N ARG A 136 6.86 -9.46 18.18
CA ARG A 136 6.98 -8.03 18.43
C ARG A 136 5.59 -7.43 18.65
N THR A 137 5.43 -6.68 19.73
CA THR A 137 4.24 -5.85 19.95
C THR A 137 4.39 -4.53 19.20
N ALA A 138 3.41 -4.17 18.41
CA ALA A 138 3.36 -2.87 17.75
C ALA A 138 3.19 -1.75 18.79
N VAL A 139 3.94 -0.65 18.63
CA VAL A 139 3.91 0.53 19.51
C VAL A 139 3.07 1.64 18.88
N ARG A 140 3.09 1.72 17.56
CA ARG A 140 2.35 2.70 16.74
C ARG A 140 1.71 2.01 15.54
N ALA A 141 0.92 0.97 15.80
CA ALA A 141 0.23 0.25 14.74
C ALA A 141 -0.63 1.19 13.85
N PRO A 142 -0.67 0.95 12.54
CA PRO A 142 0.02 -0.11 11.79
C PRO A 142 1.48 0.22 11.42
N TRP A 143 1.95 1.46 11.63
CA TRP A 143 3.16 2.02 11.01
C TRP A 143 4.49 1.43 11.44
N ASP A 144 4.59 0.86 12.64
CA ASP A 144 5.86 0.28 13.14
C ASP A 144 5.90 -1.25 13.11
N GLY A 145 4.78 -1.88 12.75
CA GLY A 145 4.65 -3.32 12.57
C GLY A 145 4.71 -4.14 13.86
N GLY A 146 4.06 -5.30 13.83
CA GLY A 146 3.95 -6.24 14.94
C GLY A 146 2.50 -6.66 15.21
N ILE A 147 2.27 -7.22 16.39
CA ILE A 147 0.92 -7.58 16.84
C ILE A 147 0.42 -6.51 17.81
N SER A 148 -0.77 -6.01 17.56
CA SER A 148 -1.53 -5.19 18.51
C SER A 148 -2.27 -6.10 19.47
N TRP A 149 -1.98 -6.01 20.77
CA TRP A 149 -2.58 -6.81 21.84
C TRP A 149 -3.43 -5.91 22.73
N GLU A 150 -4.60 -5.53 22.21
CA GLU A 150 -5.47 -4.58 22.88
C GLU A 150 -6.68 -5.29 23.55
N LYS A 151 -7.49 -4.52 24.23
CA LYS A 151 -8.80 -4.92 24.78
C LYS A 151 -9.87 -3.99 24.20
N ASP A 152 -11.04 -4.56 23.93
CA ASP A 152 -12.22 -3.80 23.52
C ASP A 152 -12.89 -3.08 24.74
N LEU A 153 -13.97 -2.35 24.51
CA LEU A 153 -14.68 -1.64 25.56
C LEU A 153 -15.33 -2.57 26.60
N ASN A 154 -15.57 -3.83 26.25
CA ASN A 154 -16.11 -4.86 27.14
C ASN A 154 -15.02 -5.63 27.90
N GLY A 155 -13.74 -5.35 27.60
CA GLY A 155 -12.60 -6.02 28.19
C GLY A 155 -12.18 -7.31 27.47
N ASN A 156 -12.82 -7.68 26.37
CA ASN A 156 -12.42 -8.81 25.53
C ASN A 156 -11.11 -8.53 24.80
N HIS A 157 -10.36 -9.57 24.44
CA HIS A 157 -9.18 -9.40 23.61
C HIS A 157 -9.54 -8.85 22.23
N PHE A 158 -8.77 -7.88 21.76
CA PHE A 158 -8.89 -7.24 20.46
C PHE A 158 -7.51 -7.15 19.84
N ILE A 159 -7.19 -8.11 18.98
CA ILE A 159 -5.84 -8.40 18.50
C ILE A 159 -5.81 -8.34 16.99
N ALA A 160 -4.76 -7.71 16.42
CA ALA A 160 -4.55 -7.72 14.99
C ALA A 160 -3.06 -7.62 14.64
N SER A 161 -2.67 -8.23 13.51
CA SER A 161 -1.32 -8.10 12.95
C SER A 161 -1.23 -6.89 12.02
N SER A 162 -0.05 -6.29 11.94
CA SER A 162 0.32 -5.31 10.91
C SER A 162 1.81 -5.42 10.64
N CYS A 163 2.25 -5.45 9.37
CA CYS A 163 3.65 -5.70 9.08
C CYS A 163 4.17 -5.09 7.78
N GLN A 164 3.44 -4.18 7.14
CA GLN A 164 3.95 -3.47 5.97
C GLN A 164 5.31 -2.82 6.27
N GLY A 165 6.28 -2.96 5.38
CA GLY A 165 7.64 -2.44 5.53
C GLY A 165 8.53 -3.23 6.52
N LEU A 166 8.01 -3.63 7.68
CA LEU A 166 8.77 -4.46 8.63
C LEU A 166 8.90 -5.90 8.15
N GLY A 167 7.86 -6.41 7.50
CA GLY A 167 7.79 -7.75 6.92
C GLY A 167 7.01 -8.76 7.75
N ALA A 168 6.43 -9.73 7.07
CA ALA A 168 5.59 -10.77 7.65
C ALA A 168 6.35 -11.67 8.66
N SER A 169 7.65 -11.80 8.49
CA SER A 169 8.52 -12.57 9.41
C SER A 169 8.51 -12.05 10.84
N VAL A 170 7.90 -10.89 11.11
CA VAL A 170 7.70 -10.37 12.46
C VAL A 170 6.77 -11.23 13.32
N TRP A 171 5.91 -12.07 12.70
CA TRP A 171 4.97 -12.90 13.45
C TRP A 171 4.85 -14.35 12.98
N TRP A 172 5.36 -14.72 11.77
CA TRP A 172 5.40 -16.09 11.26
C TRP A 172 6.57 -16.33 10.31
N PRO A 173 7.14 -17.56 10.25
CA PRO A 173 8.27 -17.89 9.39
C PRO A 173 7.84 -18.04 7.93
N ASN A 174 8.48 -17.29 7.00
CA ASN A 174 8.14 -17.29 5.59
C ASN A 174 9.33 -16.89 4.71
N LYS A 175 9.15 -16.91 3.39
CA LYS A 175 10.08 -16.35 2.40
C LYS A 175 9.84 -14.85 2.30
N ASP A 176 10.33 -14.06 3.26
CA ASP A 176 9.93 -12.68 3.46
C ASP A 176 10.57 -11.71 2.45
N HIS A 177 10.13 -11.80 1.21
CA HIS A 177 10.50 -10.89 0.11
C HIS A 177 9.38 -10.83 -0.92
N MET A 178 9.16 -9.67 -1.51
CA MET A 178 8.00 -9.39 -2.37
C MET A 178 8.10 -9.97 -3.79
N TYR A 179 9.28 -10.42 -4.23
CA TYR A 179 9.49 -10.90 -5.60
C TYR A 179 8.79 -12.22 -5.91
N ASP A 180 8.37 -12.96 -4.90
CA ASP A 180 7.81 -14.31 -5.00
C ASP A 180 6.60 -14.43 -4.05
N GLU A 181 5.42 -14.36 -4.62
CA GLU A 181 4.16 -14.49 -3.91
C GLU A 181 3.73 -15.96 -3.90
N VAL A 182 3.15 -16.40 -2.79
CA VAL A 182 2.57 -17.75 -2.70
C VAL A 182 1.30 -17.82 -3.55
N GLU A 183 1.14 -18.92 -4.31
CA GLU A 183 -0.03 -19.12 -5.20
C GLU A 183 -1.35 -19.33 -4.43
N GLY A 184 -1.27 -19.67 -3.15
CA GLY A 184 -2.42 -19.84 -2.25
C GLY A 184 -1.97 -20.35 -0.88
N MET A 185 -2.87 -20.32 0.11
CA MET A 185 -2.53 -20.78 1.45
C MET A 185 -3.74 -21.24 2.27
N LEU A 186 -3.47 -22.10 3.25
CA LEU A 186 -4.39 -22.44 4.33
C LEU A 186 -3.86 -21.89 5.65
N MET A 187 -4.70 -21.18 6.38
CA MET A 187 -4.42 -20.70 7.72
C MET A 187 -5.33 -21.40 8.73
N SER A 188 -4.75 -22.17 9.63
CA SER A 188 -5.42 -22.85 10.73
C SER A 188 -5.08 -22.12 12.03
N ILE A 189 -5.98 -21.26 12.48
CA ILE A 189 -5.73 -20.34 13.61
C ILE A 189 -6.56 -20.76 14.82
N ASN A 190 -5.89 -21.28 15.84
CA ASN A 190 -6.51 -21.68 17.12
C ASN A 190 -6.49 -20.52 18.11
N VAL A 191 -7.65 -20.16 18.64
CA VAL A 191 -7.85 -19.08 19.63
C VAL A 191 -8.67 -19.57 20.82
N PRO A 192 -8.60 -18.94 22.00
CA PRO A 192 -9.45 -19.26 23.14
C PRO A 192 -10.93 -19.20 22.79
N LYS A 193 -11.72 -20.08 23.42
CA LYS A 193 -13.18 -20.13 23.25
C LYS A 193 -13.81 -18.77 23.55
N GLY A 194 -14.79 -18.40 22.71
CA GLY A 194 -15.51 -17.11 22.81
C GLY A 194 -14.87 -15.97 22.03
N LEU A 195 -13.72 -16.20 21.40
CA LEU A 195 -13.12 -15.26 20.44
C LEU A 195 -13.30 -15.79 19.02
N THR A 196 -13.46 -14.89 18.08
CA THR A 196 -13.50 -15.17 16.64
C THR A 196 -12.18 -14.73 16.02
N ASN A 197 -11.58 -15.59 15.16
CA ASN A 197 -10.50 -15.18 14.27
C ASN A 197 -11.05 -14.91 12.87
N VAL A 198 -10.59 -13.81 12.25
CA VAL A 198 -10.86 -13.44 10.86
C VAL A 198 -9.52 -13.22 10.14
N SER A 199 -9.39 -13.85 8.97
CA SER A 199 -8.18 -13.77 8.14
C SER A 199 -8.52 -13.61 6.66
N ASN A 200 -7.52 -13.69 5.79
CA ASN A 200 -7.63 -13.59 4.34
C ASN A 200 -8.42 -14.78 3.74
N GLY A 201 -8.94 -14.61 2.54
CA GLY A 201 -9.65 -15.67 1.83
C GLY A 201 -11.02 -16.01 2.41
N ARG A 202 -11.45 -17.27 2.29
CA ARG A 202 -12.75 -17.76 2.76
C ARG A 202 -12.62 -18.65 3.99
N LEU A 203 -13.54 -18.51 4.92
CA LEU A 203 -13.68 -19.45 6.05
C LEU A 203 -14.22 -20.78 5.53
N VAL A 204 -13.40 -21.83 5.55
CA VAL A 204 -13.75 -23.15 5.01
C VAL A 204 -14.15 -24.15 6.09
N GLU A 205 -13.67 -24.00 7.32
CA GLU A 205 -13.99 -24.89 8.43
C GLU A 205 -13.83 -24.21 9.79
N VAL A 206 -14.66 -24.59 10.77
CA VAL A 206 -14.52 -24.17 12.17
C VAL A 206 -14.56 -25.42 13.07
N ASN A 207 -13.50 -25.62 13.84
CA ASN A 207 -13.36 -26.75 14.76
C ASN A 207 -13.42 -26.27 16.21
N GLU A 208 -14.57 -26.48 16.85
CA GLU A 208 -14.76 -26.15 18.26
C GLU A 208 -14.21 -27.27 19.16
N LEU A 209 -13.34 -26.88 20.10
CA LEU A 209 -12.84 -27.71 21.18
C LEU A 209 -13.45 -27.26 22.53
N SER A 210 -13.07 -27.92 23.61
CA SER A 210 -13.60 -27.60 24.95
C SER A 210 -13.25 -26.20 25.41
N ASP A 211 -12.04 -25.73 25.12
CA ASP A 211 -11.42 -24.50 25.60
C ASP A 211 -10.93 -23.54 24.50
N SER A 212 -11.01 -23.96 23.26
CA SER A 212 -10.53 -23.19 22.11
C SER A 212 -11.36 -23.45 20.87
N THR A 213 -11.18 -22.63 19.83
CA THR A 213 -11.79 -22.80 18.51
C THR A 213 -10.69 -22.60 17.46
N THR A 214 -10.65 -23.49 16.46
CA THR A 214 -9.76 -23.35 15.32
C THR A 214 -10.57 -22.91 14.10
N PHE A 215 -10.16 -21.82 13.49
CA PHE A 215 -10.72 -21.28 12.25
C PHE A 215 -9.77 -21.61 11.10
N HIS A 216 -10.31 -22.20 10.03
CA HIS A 216 -9.56 -22.54 8.83
C HIS A 216 -9.96 -21.58 7.70
N TRP A 217 -9.02 -20.75 7.29
CA TRP A 217 -9.20 -19.80 6.20
C TRP A 217 -8.37 -20.23 5.01
N GLU A 218 -8.96 -20.28 3.83
CA GLU A 218 -8.29 -20.64 2.59
C GLU A 218 -8.23 -19.46 1.64
N VAL A 219 -7.04 -19.19 1.13
CA VAL A 219 -6.75 -18.22 0.07
C VAL A 219 -6.40 -19.00 -1.18
N VAL A 220 -7.11 -18.76 -2.28
CA VAL A 220 -6.90 -19.48 -3.55
C VAL A 220 -6.24 -18.63 -4.63
N ASN A 221 -6.10 -17.33 -4.39
CA ASN A 221 -5.35 -16.42 -5.27
C ASN A 221 -3.94 -16.19 -4.75
N PRO A 222 -2.98 -15.75 -5.58
CA PRO A 222 -1.68 -15.30 -5.11
C PRO A 222 -1.80 -14.23 -4.04
N ILE A 223 -0.95 -14.33 -3.03
CA ILE A 223 -0.94 -13.37 -1.91
C ILE A 223 0.48 -13.04 -1.48
N ASN A 224 0.77 -11.74 -1.32
CA ASN A 224 2.02 -11.31 -0.75
C ASN A 224 2.10 -11.63 0.75
N ASN A 225 3.30 -11.85 1.26
CA ASN A 225 3.47 -12.30 2.65
C ASN A 225 2.96 -11.27 3.67
N TYR A 226 3.16 -9.97 3.44
CA TYR A 226 2.75 -8.95 4.41
C TYR A 226 1.23 -8.72 4.42
N GLY A 227 0.53 -9.08 3.34
CA GLY A 227 -0.92 -9.07 3.25
C GLY A 227 -1.61 -10.15 4.07
N VAL A 228 -0.87 -11.17 4.55
CA VAL A 228 -1.41 -12.23 5.43
C VAL A 228 -1.63 -11.68 6.82
N ASN A 229 -2.86 -11.82 7.35
CA ASN A 229 -3.22 -11.24 8.63
C ASN A 229 -3.95 -12.20 9.57
N ILE A 230 -3.95 -11.84 10.85
CA ILE A 230 -4.86 -12.36 11.86
C ILE A 230 -5.58 -11.19 12.52
N ASN A 231 -6.90 -11.34 12.71
CA ASN A 231 -7.73 -10.43 13.49
C ASN A 231 -8.55 -11.25 14.47
N ILE A 232 -8.46 -10.95 15.76
CA ILE A 232 -9.10 -11.74 16.82
C ILE A 232 -9.87 -10.80 17.74
N GLY A 233 -11.15 -11.08 17.93
CA GLY A 233 -12.02 -10.24 18.76
C GLY A 233 -13.39 -10.87 19.04
N ASP A 234 -14.22 -10.13 19.77
CA ASP A 234 -15.65 -10.41 19.95
C ASP A 234 -16.41 -9.84 18.74
N TYR A 235 -16.22 -10.47 17.57
CA TYR A 235 -16.81 -10.00 16.33
C TYR A 235 -18.25 -10.45 16.12
N ALA A 236 -19.10 -9.49 15.73
CA ALA A 236 -20.33 -9.72 15.00
C ALA A 236 -20.06 -9.61 13.49
N ASN A 237 -20.80 -10.37 12.70
CA ASN A 237 -20.71 -10.36 11.24
C ASN A 237 -22.02 -9.93 10.60
N PHE A 238 -21.93 -9.22 9.48
CA PHE A 238 -22.99 -9.04 8.51
C PHE A 238 -22.40 -9.05 7.10
N SER A 239 -23.22 -9.37 6.11
CA SER A 239 -22.77 -9.57 4.74
C SER A 239 -23.73 -8.93 3.76
N GLU A 240 -23.23 -8.60 2.58
CA GLU A 240 -24.02 -8.21 1.41
C GLU A 240 -23.38 -8.76 0.14
N ILE A 241 -24.11 -8.72 -0.96
CA ILE A 241 -23.62 -9.15 -2.27
C ILE A 241 -23.49 -7.93 -3.17
N TYR A 242 -22.31 -7.70 -3.70
CA TYR A 242 -22.06 -6.74 -4.74
C TYR A 242 -22.11 -7.41 -6.11
N ASN A 243 -23.03 -6.94 -6.98
CA ASN A 243 -23.10 -7.41 -8.35
C ASN A 243 -22.12 -6.60 -9.21
N GLY A 244 -20.90 -7.12 -9.34
CA GLY A 244 -19.78 -6.46 -10.02
C GLY A 244 -19.52 -6.99 -11.42
N GLU A 245 -18.37 -6.63 -12.00
CA GLU A 245 -18.05 -6.93 -13.41
C GLU A 245 -17.85 -8.44 -13.69
N LYS A 246 -17.40 -9.24 -12.70
CA LYS A 246 -17.26 -10.70 -12.82
C LYS A 246 -18.44 -11.48 -12.21
N GLY A 247 -19.51 -10.82 -11.82
CA GLY A 247 -20.69 -11.41 -11.19
C GLY A 247 -20.82 -11.04 -9.72
N ASP A 248 -21.43 -11.93 -8.94
CA ASP A 248 -21.67 -11.70 -7.52
C ASP A 248 -20.38 -11.82 -6.71
N LEU A 249 -20.07 -10.78 -5.94
CA LEU A 249 -18.98 -10.72 -4.98
C LEU A 249 -19.56 -10.73 -3.57
N ASP A 250 -19.17 -11.72 -2.77
CA ASP A 250 -19.49 -11.74 -1.34
C ASP A 250 -18.69 -10.66 -0.62
N MET A 251 -19.37 -9.79 0.11
CA MET A 251 -18.75 -8.75 0.93
C MET A 251 -19.14 -8.97 2.38
N ASP A 252 -18.16 -9.34 3.19
CA ASP A 252 -18.33 -9.69 4.60
C ASP A 252 -17.73 -8.63 5.51
N TYR A 253 -18.44 -8.27 6.56
CA TYR A 253 -18.05 -7.24 7.49
C TYR A 253 -17.98 -7.81 8.90
N TYR A 254 -16.79 -7.75 9.51
CA TYR A 254 -16.54 -8.19 10.87
C TYR A 254 -16.23 -6.99 11.76
N VAL A 255 -17.08 -6.74 12.72
CA VAL A 255 -16.99 -5.58 13.61
C VAL A 255 -17.20 -5.98 15.06
N LEU A 256 -16.67 -5.21 16.00
CA LEU A 256 -16.97 -5.45 17.41
C LEU A 256 -18.50 -5.42 17.64
N SER A 257 -18.99 -6.36 18.43
CA SER A 257 -20.45 -6.62 18.55
C SER A 257 -21.28 -5.37 18.86
N TYR A 258 -20.75 -4.46 19.67
CA TYR A 258 -21.42 -3.20 20.03
C TYR A 258 -21.37 -2.11 18.94
N ASN A 259 -20.58 -2.31 17.87
CA ASN A 259 -20.50 -1.39 16.73
C ASN A 259 -21.36 -1.83 15.53
N LEU A 260 -22.04 -2.99 15.60
CA LEU A 260 -22.75 -3.61 14.48
C LEU A 260 -23.70 -2.66 13.74
N GLU A 261 -24.61 -1.99 14.48
CA GLU A 261 -25.61 -1.11 13.85
C GLU A 261 -24.99 0.15 13.24
N LYS A 262 -23.91 0.65 13.85
CA LYS A 262 -23.16 1.77 13.32
C LYS A 262 -22.41 1.38 12.04
N ALA A 263 -21.81 0.20 12.02
CA ALA A 263 -21.09 -0.33 10.88
C ALA A 263 -22.00 -0.56 9.67
N LYS A 264 -23.18 -1.13 9.85
CA LYS A 264 -24.16 -1.34 8.76
C LYS A 264 -24.50 -0.05 8.00
N ILE A 265 -24.51 1.08 8.69
CA ILE A 265 -24.75 2.39 8.05
C ILE A 265 -23.48 2.89 7.37
N HIS A 266 -22.35 2.83 8.08
CA HIS A 266 -21.12 3.48 7.66
C HIS A 266 -20.41 2.73 6.52
N PHE A 267 -20.44 1.39 6.54
CA PHE A 267 -19.76 0.56 5.54
C PHE A 267 -20.48 0.52 4.18
N SER A 268 -21.63 1.23 4.04
CA SER A 268 -22.21 1.50 2.71
C SER A 268 -21.23 2.18 1.74
N ASP A 269 -20.15 2.78 2.23
CA ASP A 269 -19.08 3.32 1.39
C ASP A 269 -18.26 2.21 0.67
N ALA A 270 -18.27 0.97 1.16
CA ALA A 270 -17.58 -0.15 0.50
C ALA A 270 -18.17 -0.46 -0.89
N ILE A 271 -19.51 -0.55 -1.01
CA ILE A 271 -20.18 -0.74 -2.32
C ILE A 271 -19.85 0.41 -3.28
N LYS A 272 -19.89 1.66 -2.80
CA LYS A 272 -19.55 2.82 -3.63
C LYS A 272 -18.09 2.77 -4.09
N THR A 273 -17.22 2.25 -3.25
CA THR A 273 -15.79 2.07 -3.57
C THR A 273 -15.62 1.04 -4.67
N MET A 274 -16.28 -0.13 -4.56
CA MET A 274 -16.25 -1.16 -5.59
C MET A 274 -16.75 -0.62 -6.93
N GLN A 275 -17.87 0.10 -6.95
CA GLN A 275 -18.42 0.71 -8.17
C GLN A 275 -17.43 1.65 -8.86
N ALA A 276 -16.79 2.53 -8.10
CA ALA A 276 -15.82 3.47 -8.62
C ALA A 276 -14.55 2.76 -9.13
N PHE A 277 -14.05 1.78 -8.37
CA PHE A 277 -12.78 1.13 -8.68
C PHE A 277 -12.91 0.09 -9.81
N GLU A 278 -14.00 -0.65 -9.89
CA GLU A 278 -14.26 -1.49 -11.07
C GLU A 278 -14.40 -0.63 -12.33
N HIS A 279 -15.04 0.53 -12.25
CA HIS A 279 -15.09 1.46 -13.40
C HIS A 279 -13.69 1.88 -13.86
N TRP A 280 -12.82 2.29 -12.93
CA TRP A 280 -11.51 2.85 -13.27
C TRP A 280 -10.42 1.80 -13.49
N PHE A 281 -10.43 0.69 -12.75
CA PHE A 281 -9.32 -0.27 -12.69
C PHE A 281 -9.67 -1.64 -13.27
N GLY A 282 -10.95 -1.91 -13.55
CA GLY A 282 -11.43 -3.23 -13.94
C GLY A 282 -11.94 -4.05 -12.74
N PRO A 283 -12.37 -5.29 -12.99
CA PRO A 283 -13.03 -6.10 -11.98
C PRO A 283 -12.17 -6.29 -10.73
N TYR A 284 -12.83 -6.39 -9.57
CA TYR A 284 -12.15 -6.74 -8.31
C TYR A 284 -11.27 -7.98 -8.51
N PRO A 285 -10.00 -7.98 -8.05
CA PRO A 285 -9.05 -9.03 -8.44
C PRO A 285 -9.27 -10.39 -7.76
N PHE A 286 -9.99 -10.43 -6.62
CA PHE A 286 -10.03 -11.60 -5.72
C PHE A 286 -11.45 -12.09 -5.45
N TYR A 287 -12.28 -12.23 -6.49
CA TYR A 287 -13.68 -12.70 -6.36
C TYR A 287 -13.79 -14.05 -5.66
N GLU A 288 -12.83 -14.93 -5.91
CA GLU A 288 -12.78 -16.27 -5.33
C GLU A 288 -12.55 -16.23 -3.81
N ASP A 289 -11.80 -15.23 -3.33
CA ASP A 289 -11.44 -15.03 -1.92
C ASP A 289 -12.42 -14.13 -1.14
N SER A 290 -13.46 -13.61 -1.81
CA SER A 290 -14.39 -12.62 -1.25
C SER A 290 -13.74 -11.27 -0.91
N PHE A 291 -14.51 -10.32 -0.40
CA PHE A 291 -14.01 -9.07 0.16
C PHE A 291 -14.46 -8.93 1.61
N LYS A 292 -13.55 -8.53 2.50
CA LYS A 292 -13.88 -8.28 3.89
C LYS A 292 -13.38 -6.92 4.36
N LEU A 293 -14.21 -6.23 5.19
CA LEU A 293 -13.73 -5.19 6.09
C LEU A 293 -13.78 -5.71 7.52
N VAL A 294 -12.64 -5.63 8.22
CA VAL A 294 -12.48 -6.15 9.56
C VAL A 294 -12.07 -5.04 10.51
N GLU A 295 -12.90 -4.75 11.51
CA GLU A 295 -12.58 -3.74 12.53
C GLU A 295 -11.36 -4.18 13.35
N THR A 296 -10.39 -3.26 13.53
CA THR A 296 -9.11 -3.51 14.20
C THR A 296 -8.74 -2.39 15.17
N PRO A 297 -7.84 -2.63 16.14
CA PRO A 297 -7.43 -1.62 17.13
C PRO A 297 -6.52 -0.52 16.56
N TYR A 298 -6.20 -0.54 15.28
CA TYR A 298 -5.40 0.48 14.58
C TYR A 298 -6.16 1.05 13.38
N LEU A 299 -5.59 2.05 12.71
CA LEU A 299 -6.30 2.89 11.74
C LEU A 299 -6.83 2.12 10.52
N GLY A 300 -6.01 1.31 9.88
CA GLY A 300 -6.31 0.53 8.68
C GLY A 300 -5.06 -0.07 8.08
N MET A 301 -5.23 -1.06 7.22
CA MET A 301 -4.16 -1.76 6.50
C MET A 301 -4.75 -2.54 5.32
N GLU A 302 -3.99 -2.64 4.24
CA GLU A 302 -4.37 -3.23 2.97
C GLU A 302 -4.28 -4.76 2.90
N HIS A 303 -4.64 -5.49 3.95
CA HIS A 303 -4.57 -6.95 3.93
C HIS A 303 -5.51 -7.55 2.88
N GLN A 304 -4.97 -8.30 1.92
CA GLN A 304 -5.69 -8.86 0.78
C GLN A 304 -6.97 -9.60 1.18
N SER A 305 -8.10 -9.27 0.57
CA SER A 305 -9.44 -9.84 0.86
C SER A 305 -9.88 -9.78 2.34
N SER A 306 -9.12 -9.08 3.20
CA SER A 306 -9.35 -8.93 4.64
C SER A 306 -8.89 -7.54 5.10
N VAL A 307 -9.32 -6.51 4.37
CA VAL A 307 -8.98 -5.11 4.60
C VAL A 307 -9.34 -4.71 6.03
N THR A 308 -8.38 -4.14 6.77
CA THR A 308 -8.59 -3.79 8.17
C THR A 308 -8.97 -2.33 8.33
N TYR A 309 -9.85 -2.08 9.30
CA TYR A 309 -10.52 -0.81 9.51
C TYR A 309 -10.51 -0.34 10.96
N GLY A 310 -10.11 0.89 11.21
CA GLY A 310 -10.14 1.50 12.54
C GLY A 310 -10.31 3.03 12.52
N ASN A 311 -10.93 3.58 11.47
CA ASN A 311 -11.22 5.02 11.33
C ASN A 311 -12.33 5.55 12.26
N GLN A 312 -12.76 4.74 13.24
CA GLN A 312 -13.76 5.10 14.24
C GLN A 312 -15.12 5.49 13.63
N TYR A 313 -15.41 5.00 12.43
CA TYR A 313 -16.63 5.33 11.69
C TYR A 313 -16.80 6.84 11.43
N LYS A 314 -15.70 7.50 11.05
CA LYS A 314 -15.66 8.93 10.71
C LYS A 314 -15.39 9.13 9.23
N GLN A 315 -16.02 10.14 8.64
CA GLN A 315 -15.66 10.60 7.31
C GLN A 315 -14.29 11.30 7.33
N GLY A 316 -13.54 11.21 6.23
CA GLY A 316 -12.16 11.68 6.13
C GLY A 316 -11.19 10.84 6.95
N TYR A 317 -9.99 11.32 7.11
CA TYR A 317 -8.91 10.69 7.89
C TYR A 317 -9.07 11.01 9.37
N LEU A 318 -9.71 10.13 10.14
CA LEU A 318 -10.09 10.38 11.55
C LEU A 318 -10.87 11.70 11.75
N GLY A 319 -11.75 12.03 10.80
CA GLY A 319 -12.55 13.27 10.82
C GLY A 319 -11.83 14.49 10.23
N ARG A 320 -10.68 14.32 9.57
CA ARG A 320 -9.92 15.40 8.94
C ARG A 320 -9.92 15.29 7.42
N ASP A 321 -10.00 16.44 6.77
CA ASP A 321 -9.80 16.56 5.32
C ASP A 321 -8.32 16.75 4.99
N LEU A 322 -7.69 15.76 4.37
CA LEU A 322 -6.30 15.85 3.96
C LEU A 322 -6.08 16.82 2.79
N SER A 323 -7.09 17.02 1.95
CA SER A 323 -7.03 17.98 0.83
C SER A 323 -7.23 19.43 1.25
N GLY A 324 -8.01 19.67 2.33
CA GLY A 324 -8.40 21.01 2.79
C GLY A 324 -9.44 21.71 1.92
N THR A 325 -10.08 20.96 1.02
CA THR A 325 -11.07 21.50 0.07
C THR A 325 -12.52 21.22 0.51
N GLY A 326 -12.71 20.38 1.52
CA GLY A 326 -13.99 19.88 1.97
C GLY A 326 -14.38 18.53 1.34
N TRP A 327 -13.78 18.16 0.22
CA TRP A 327 -14.06 16.90 -0.47
C TRP A 327 -13.62 15.68 0.32
N GLY A 328 -12.49 15.75 1.02
CA GLY A 328 -11.99 14.66 1.86
C GLY A 328 -12.89 14.30 3.04
N LEU A 329 -13.95 15.08 3.34
CA LEU A 329 -14.96 14.74 4.36
C LEU A 329 -16.25 14.14 3.75
N LYS A 330 -16.26 13.82 2.46
CA LYS A 330 -17.41 13.24 1.76
C LYS A 330 -17.38 11.70 1.73
N PHE A 331 -16.31 11.10 2.20
CA PHE A 331 -16.11 9.64 2.21
C PHE A 331 -15.25 9.23 3.41
N ASP A 332 -15.30 7.95 3.79
CA ASP A 332 -14.37 7.37 4.75
C ASP A 332 -13.04 7.10 4.07
N TYR A 333 -12.01 7.85 4.46
CA TYR A 333 -10.68 7.75 3.87
C TYR A 333 -10.10 6.33 3.91
N ILE A 334 -10.24 5.63 5.04
CA ILE A 334 -9.65 4.31 5.22
C ILE A 334 -10.35 3.27 4.36
N ILE A 335 -11.68 3.29 4.26
CA ILE A 335 -12.39 2.34 3.39
C ILE A 335 -11.91 2.49 1.95
N ILE A 336 -11.82 3.73 1.44
CA ILE A 336 -11.45 3.97 0.04
C ILE A 336 -9.97 3.66 -0.19
N HIS A 337 -9.07 4.17 0.65
CA HIS A 337 -7.64 3.98 0.50
C HIS A 337 -7.25 2.49 0.60
N GLU A 338 -7.60 1.83 1.69
CA GLU A 338 -7.20 0.44 1.90
C GLU A 338 -7.86 -0.53 0.89
N THR A 339 -9.09 -0.24 0.43
CA THR A 339 -9.70 -1.01 -0.65
C THR A 339 -9.00 -0.78 -2.00
N GLY A 340 -8.46 0.41 -2.24
CA GLY A 340 -7.71 0.70 -3.47
C GLY A 340 -6.46 -0.15 -3.62
N HIS A 341 -5.87 -0.55 -2.53
CA HIS A 341 -4.74 -1.45 -2.49
C HIS A 341 -5.05 -2.88 -2.98
N GLU A 342 -6.31 -3.30 -3.04
CA GLU A 342 -6.65 -4.58 -3.66
C GLU A 342 -6.20 -4.63 -5.12
N TRP A 343 -6.26 -3.50 -5.86
CA TRP A 343 -5.73 -3.39 -7.22
C TRP A 343 -4.24 -3.04 -7.28
N PHE A 344 -3.73 -2.18 -6.35
CA PHE A 344 -2.35 -1.68 -6.35
C PHE A 344 -1.68 -1.91 -4.99
N ALA A 345 -1.24 -3.07 -4.75
CA ALA A 345 -0.46 -3.70 -3.69
C ALA A 345 -0.70 -5.21 -3.67
N ASN A 346 -1.98 -5.64 -3.79
CA ASN A 346 -2.36 -7.04 -3.70
C ASN A 346 -2.41 -7.70 -5.09
N ASN A 347 -3.06 -7.07 -6.09
CA ASN A 347 -3.07 -7.57 -7.47
C ASN A 347 -1.76 -7.24 -8.23
N ILE A 348 -1.26 -6.01 -8.08
CA ILE A 348 0.00 -5.55 -8.67
C ILE A 348 0.94 -5.20 -7.55
N THR A 349 1.91 -6.06 -7.26
CA THR A 349 2.84 -5.94 -6.15
C THR A 349 4.22 -5.48 -6.65
N TYR A 350 4.91 -4.60 -5.92
CA TYR A 350 6.30 -4.27 -6.25
C TYR A 350 7.25 -5.45 -5.96
N ILE A 351 8.26 -5.65 -6.79
CA ILE A 351 9.33 -6.64 -6.54
C ILE A 351 10.24 -6.21 -5.39
N ASP A 352 10.57 -4.92 -5.32
CA ASP A 352 11.47 -4.34 -4.32
C ASP A 352 10.79 -3.16 -3.64
N ILE A 353 10.91 -3.05 -2.33
CA ILE A 353 10.31 -1.98 -1.53
C ILE A 353 10.75 -0.56 -1.97
N ALA A 354 11.85 -0.44 -2.71
CA ALA A 354 12.25 0.81 -3.36
C ALA A 354 11.16 1.36 -4.27
N ASP A 355 10.33 0.48 -4.86
CA ASP A 355 9.26 0.77 -5.80
C ASP A 355 7.88 0.94 -5.12
N MET A 356 7.83 1.15 -3.82
CA MET A 356 6.60 1.21 -3.02
C MET A 356 5.57 2.25 -3.53
N TRP A 357 6.00 3.22 -4.33
CA TRP A 357 5.09 4.20 -4.94
C TRP A 357 4.05 3.54 -5.87
N VAL A 358 4.34 2.35 -6.41
CA VAL A 358 3.38 1.57 -7.21
C VAL A 358 2.16 1.21 -6.37
N HIS A 359 2.35 0.91 -5.09
CA HIS A 359 1.25 0.72 -4.15
C HIS A 359 0.63 2.06 -3.77
N GLU A 360 1.41 2.91 -3.11
CA GLU A 360 0.91 4.09 -2.41
C GLU A 360 0.50 5.24 -3.34
N GLY A 361 1.22 5.42 -4.44
CA GLY A 361 0.92 6.48 -5.41
C GLY A 361 -0.38 6.22 -6.18
N PHE A 362 -0.57 5.00 -6.67
CA PHE A 362 -1.80 4.61 -7.36
C PHE A 362 -2.99 4.56 -6.41
N THR A 363 -2.79 4.06 -5.19
CA THR A 363 -3.86 4.00 -4.19
C THR A 363 -4.27 5.39 -3.69
N THR A 364 -3.33 6.30 -3.44
CA THR A 364 -3.69 7.70 -3.16
C THR A 364 -4.41 8.34 -4.35
N TYR A 365 -4.06 7.98 -5.59
CA TYR A 365 -4.78 8.44 -6.77
C TYR A 365 -6.18 7.82 -6.89
N SER A 366 -6.41 6.63 -6.34
CA SER A 366 -7.73 6.00 -6.31
C SER A 366 -8.76 6.81 -5.52
N GLU A 367 -8.34 7.49 -4.44
CA GLU A 367 -9.18 8.45 -3.70
C GLU A 367 -9.69 9.56 -4.63
N ASN A 368 -8.81 10.08 -5.48
CA ASN A 368 -9.13 11.09 -6.48
C ASN A 368 -10.15 10.56 -7.51
N LEU A 369 -9.97 9.33 -7.96
CA LEU A 369 -10.85 8.69 -8.94
C LEU A 369 -12.21 8.29 -8.33
N PHE A 370 -12.25 7.94 -7.04
CA PHE A 370 -13.50 7.79 -6.30
C PHE A 370 -14.32 9.11 -6.30
N ILE A 371 -13.65 10.24 -6.02
CA ILE A 371 -14.30 11.55 -6.05
C ILE A 371 -14.75 11.91 -7.47
N ASP A 372 -13.94 11.59 -8.49
CA ASP A 372 -14.30 11.79 -9.90
C ASP A 372 -15.61 11.08 -10.24
N TYR A 373 -15.70 9.80 -9.90
CA TYR A 373 -16.84 8.95 -10.20
C TYR A 373 -18.14 9.43 -9.51
N HIS A 374 -18.06 9.83 -8.25
CA HIS A 374 -19.25 10.17 -7.44
C HIS A 374 -19.60 11.65 -7.44
N PHE A 375 -18.62 12.54 -7.62
CA PHE A 375 -18.81 14.00 -7.47
C PHE A 375 -18.33 14.80 -8.68
N GLY A 376 -17.72 14.15 -9.67
CA GLY A 376 -17.30 14.71 -10.95
C GLY A 376 -15.91 15.31 -10.97
N LYS A 377 -15.43 15.56 -12.20
CA LYS A 377 -14.05 15.96 -12.52
C LYS A 377 -13.55 17.19 -11.76
N LYS A 378 -14.41 18.21 -11.55
CA LYS A 378 -14.03 19.41 -10.81
C LYS A 378 -13.71 19.11 -9.35
N ALA A 379 -14.54 18.33 -8.68
CA ALA A 379 -14.32 17.93 -7.29
C ALA A 379 -13.01 17.11 -7.15
N SER A 380 -12.79 16.20 -8.08
CA SER A 380 -11.57 15.39 -8.21
C SER A 380 -10.32 16.27 -8.38
N SER A 381 -10.33 17.23 -9.30
CA SER A 381 -9.23 18.19 -9.50
C SER A 381 -8.94 19.01 -8.23
N GLU A 382 -9.96 19.55 -7.59
CA GLU A 382 -9.81 20.32 -6.35
C GLU A 382 -9.18 19.46 -5.24
N TYR A 383 -9.61 18.21 -5.10
CA TYR A 383 -9.09 17.28 -4.09
C TYR A 383 -7.61 16.98 -4.30
N VAL A 384 -7.22 16.48 -5.49
CA VAL A 384 -5.83 16.09 -5.75
C VAL A 384 -4.87 17.27 -5.69
N ILE A 385 -5.27 18.45 -6.18
CA ILE A 385 -4.48 19.69 -6.05
C ILE A 385 -4.32 20.06 -4.57
N GLY A 386 -5.39 19.95 -3.79
CA GLY A 386 -5.36 20.23 -2.35
C GLY A 386 -4.38 19.35 -1.58
N THR A 387 -4.15 18.10 -2.00
CA THR A 387 -3.18 17.20 -1.34
C THR A 387 -1.72 17.62 -1.53
N ARG A 388 -1.40 18.49 -2.51
CA ARG A 388 -0.02 19.00 -2.76
C ARG A 388 0.62 19.63 -1.54
N ARG A 389 -0.18 20.20 -0.64
CA ARG A 389 0.31 20.77 0.63
C ARG A 389 1.04 19.77 1.52
N GLY A 390 0.86 18.46 1.29
CA GLY A 390 1.55 17.38 1.99
C GLY A 390 2.89 16.98 1.36
N ILE A 391 3.24 17.51 0.18
CA ILE A 391 4.46 17.17 -0.54
C ILE A 391 5.63 17.97 0.02
N LEU A 392 6.71 17.28 0.38
CA LEU A 392 7.89 17.91 0.99
C LEU A 392 9.05 18.08 0.00
N ASN A 393 9.19 17.22 -1.00
CA ASN A 393 10.27 17.22 -1.99
C ASN A 393 11.70 17.26 -1.40
N VAL A 394 11.92 16.54 -0.28
CA VAL A 394 13.24 16.48 0.37
C VAL A 394 14.08 15.28 -0.04
N LYS A 395 13.42 14.22 -0.54
CA LYS A 395 14.05 12.98 -1.03
C LYS A 395 13.26 12.44 -2.22
N PRO A 396 13.89 11.69 -3.12
CA PRO A 396 13.19 10.99 -4.20
C PRO A 396 12.11 10.02 -3.69
N ILE A 397 11.12 9.76 -4.52
CA ILE A 397 10.07 8.76 -4.25
C ILE A 397 10.65 7.35 -4.30
N ILE A 398 11.53 7.07 -5.28
CA ILE A 398 12.19 5.77 -5.41
C ILE A 398 13.22 5.61 -4.29
N GLY A 399 13.18 4.47 -3.62
CA GLY A 399 14.13 4.09 -2.57
C GLY A 399 15.41 3.43 -3.10
N PRO A 400 16.30 3.01 -2.20
CA PRO A 400 17.47 2.22 -2.57
C PRO A 400 17.08 0.74 -2.75
N TYR A 401 17.46 0.14 -3.88
CA TYR A 401 17.19 -1.26 -4.19
C TYR A 401 18.08 -2.24 -3.42
N GLY A 402 17.58 -3.46 -3.23
CA GLY A 402 18.32 -4.57 -2.62
C GLY A 402 18.52 -4.47 -1.11
N VAL A 403 17.81 -3.56 -0.47
CA VAL A 403 17.77 -3.37 0.98
C VAL A 403 16.34 -3.07 1.43
N ASN A 404 15.97 -3.45 2.63
CA ASN A 404 14.60 -3.22 3.11
C ASN A 404 14.37 -1.75 3.48
N LYS A 405 14.29 -0.88 2.45
CA LYS A 405 14.11 0.56 2.62
C LYS A 405 13.32 1.18 1.47
N GLY A 406 12.16 1.69 1.75
CA GLY A 406 11.36 2.49 0.79
C GLY A 406 11.91 3.91 0.59
N GLY A 407 11.32 4.62 -0.36
CA GLY A 407 11.65 6.00 -0.68
C GLY A 407 10.97 7.03 0.22
N SER A 408 10.78 8.23 -0.32
CA SER A 408 10.11 9.33 0.40
C SER A 408 8.61 9.07 0.58
N ARG A 409 8.05 9.56 1.69
CA ARG A 409 6.59 9.60 1.90
C ARG A 409 5.84 10.45 0.88
N ASP A 410 6.54 11.25 0.10
CA ASP A 410 5.95 11.95 -1.04
C ASP A 410 5.37 10.98 -2.08
N MET A 411 5.67 9.67 -1.98
CA MET A 411 5.07 8.63 -2.81
C MET A 411 3.53 8.67 -2.80
N TYR A 412 2.92 9.07 -1.69
CA TYR A 412 1.47 9.29 -1.55
C TYR A 412 1.01 10.51 -2.36
N PRO A 413 1.14 11.76 -1.88
CA PRO A 413 0.56 12.91 -2.55
C PRO A 413 1.26 13.28 -3.86
N LYS A 414 2.60 13.14 -3.96
CA LYS A 414 3.32 13.42 -5.21
C LYS A 414 3.07 12.34 -6.25
N GLY A 415 2.98 11.05 -5.82
CA GLY A 415 2.60 9.94 -6.68
C GLY A 415 1.21 10.14 -7.30
N ALA A 416 0.20 10.50 -6.49
CA ALA A 416 -1.13 10.81 -6.99
C ALA A 416 -1.14 12.01 -7.96
N ASN A 417 -0.40 13.09 -7.65
CA ASN A 417 -0.31 14.27 -8.51
C ASN A 417 0.48 14.01 -9.81
N LEU A 418 1.47 13.12 -9.79
CA LEU A 418 2.15 12.60 -10.99
C LEU A 418 1.14 11.91 -11.92
N LEU A 419 0.36 10.96 -11.38
CA LEU A 419 -0.65 10.22 -12.15
C LEU A 419 -1.75 11.15 -12.67
N HIS A 420 -2.16 12.14 -11.88
CA HIS A 420 -3.10 13.16 -12.31
C HIS A 420 -2.53 14.02 -13.46
N THR A 421 -1.24 14.37 -13.41
CA THR A 421 -0.55 15.08 -14.50
C THR A 421 -0.51 14.23 -15.77
N LEU A 422 -0.25 12.92 -15.68
CA LEU A 422 -0.30 12.00 -16.82
C LEU A 422 -1.69 11.94 -17.47
N ARG A 423 -2.76 11.98 -16.66
CA ARG A 423 -4.14 12.08 -17.18
C ARG A 423 -4.34 13.33 -18.03
N GLN A 424 -3.75 14.48 -17.61
CA GLN A 424 -3.83 15.71 -18.42
C GLN A 424 -3.01 15.60 -19.71
N ILE A 425 -1.84 14.97 -19.64
CA ILE A 425 -0.99 14.73 -20.83
C ILE A 425 -1.72 13.83 -21.84
N ALA A 426 -2.44 12.81 -21.36
CA ALA A 426 -3.24 11.91 -22.19
C ALA A 426 -4.36 12.64 -22.94
N ASP A 427 -4.93 13.71 -22.36
CA ASP A 427 -5.99 14.57 -22.92
C ASP A 427 -7.25 13.80 -23.39
N ASP A 428 -7.43 12.61 -22.83
CA ASP A 428 -8.55 11.71 -23.11
C ASP A 428 -8.80 10.85 -21.87
N ASP A 429 -9.90 11.13 -21.16
CA ASP A 429 -10.26 10.45 -19.93
C ASP A 429 -10.56 8.95 -20.15
N GLU A 430 -11.14 8.60 -21.32
CA GLU A 430 -11.41 7.21 -21.65
C GLU A 430 -10.11 6.46 -21.97
N LYS A 431 -9.19 7.07 -22.73
CA LYS A 431 -7.86 6.50 -22.96
C LYS A 431 -7.14 6.29 -21.63
N TRP A 432 -7.17 7.27 -20.73
CA TRP A 432 -6.57 7.15 -19.41
C TRP A 432 -7.20 6.03 -18.58
N ARG A 433 -8.52 5.93 -18.57
CA ARG A 433 -9.23 4.83 -17.92
C ARG A 433 -8.82 3.47 -18.49
N GLN A 434 -8.72 3.34 -19.81
CA GLN A 434 -8.25 2.09 -20.45
C GLN A 434 -6.79 1.76 -20.10
N ILE A 435 -5.93 2.75 -19.91
CA ILE A 435 -4.56 2.53 -19.43
C ILE A 435 -4.57 1.95 -18.01
N LEU A 436 -5.37 2.49 -17.10
CA LEU A 436 -5.47 1.99 -15.72
C LEU A 436 -6.08 0.59 -15.65
N ARG A 437 -7.12 0.32 -16.43
CA ARG A 437 -7.72 -1.03 -16.54
C ARG A 437 -6.75 -2.02 -17.16
N GLY A 438 -6.03 -1.57 -18.18
CA GLY A 438 -5.03 -2.40 -18.85
C GLY A 438 -3.84 -2.74 -17.96
N LEU A 439 -3.40 -1.86 -17.07
CA LEU A 439 -2.39 -2.18 -16.04
C LEU A 439 -2.84 -3.38 -15.21
N ASN A 440 -4.07 -3.35 -14.69
CA ASN A 440 -4.61 -4.43 -13.87
C ASN A 440 -4.89 -5.74 -14.64
N SER A 441 -5.02 -5.67 -15.95
CA SER A 441 -5.16 -6.86 -16.81
C SER A 441 -3.80 -7.43 -17.23
N GLU A 442 -2.83 -6.57 -17.60
CA GLU A 442 -1.50 -6.98 -18.06
C GLU A 442 -0.67 -7.57 -16.93
N PHE A 443 -0.74 -6.94 -15.75
CA PHE A 443 0.02 -7.36 -14.57
C PHE A 443 -0.87 -8.05 -13.53
N TYR A 444 -1.92 -8.72 -13.98
CA TYR A 444 -2.86 -9.42 -13.10
C TYR A 444 -2.15 -10.48 -12.26
N HIS A 445 -2.24 -10.36 -10.92
CA HIS A 445 -1.55 -11.20 -9.93
C HIS A 445 -0.04 -11.34 -10.20
N GLN A 446 0.63 -10.20 -10.44
CA GLN A 446 2.07 -10.20 -10.73
C GLN A 446 2.84 -9.21 -9.87
N THR A 447 4.10 -9.56 -9.64
CA THR A 447 5.09 -8.65 -9.09
C THR A 447 5.76 -7.85 -10.20
N VAL A 448 5.92 -6.53 -9.99
CA VAL A 448 6.43 -5.59 -11.01
C VAL A 448 7.54 -4.69 -10.47
N SER A 449 8.38 -4.21 -11.37
CA SER A 449 9.29 -3.09 -11.11
C SER A 449 8.67 -1.78 -11.59
N THR A 450 9.14 -0.66 -11.04
CA THR A 450 8.80 0.69 -11.53
C THR A 450 8.99 0.80 -13.05
N SER A 451 10.08 0.26 -13.60
CA SER A 451 10.35 0.35 -15.04
C SER A 451 9.31 -0.36 -15.92
N GLN A 452 8.71 -1.46 -15.45
CA GLN A 452 7.62 -2.12 -16.18
C GLN A 452 6.38 -1.22 -16.25
N ILE A 453 6.01 -0.58 -15.14
CA ILE A 453 4.90 0.38 -15.09
C ILE A 453 5.16 1.60 -15.97
N GLU A 454 6.35 2.20 -15.88
CA GLU A 454 6.77 3.35 -16.71
C GLU A 454 6.70 3.03 -18.21
N ASN A 455 7.25 1.87 -18.60
CA ASN A 455 7.26 1.43 -19.99
C ASN A 455 5.84 1.16 -20.51
N TYR A 456 5.00 0.49 -19.71
CA TYR A 456 3.61 0.24 -20.07
C TYR A 456 2.85 1.55 -20.32
N ILE A 457 2.92 2.50 -19.39
CA ILE A 457 2.21 3.79 -19.54
C ILE A 457 2.75 4.55 -20.76
N SER A 458 4.06 4.60 -20.96
CA SER A 458 4.69 5.27 -22.12
C SER A 458 4.20 4.65 -23.43
N GLU A 459 4.17 3.32 -23.53
CA GLU A 459 3.68 2.59 -24.71
C GLU A 459 2.22 2.89 -24.98
N LYS A 460 1.35 2.80 -23.98
CA LYS A 460 -0.10 3.01 -24.16
C LYS A 460 -0.46 4.47 -24.43
N MET A 461 0.35 5.41 -23.97
CA MET A 461 0.20 6.83 -24.30
C MET A 461 0.79 7.18 -25.67
N ASP A 462 1.69 6.35 -26.22
CA ASP A 462 2.49 6.64 -27.43
C ASP A 462 3.38 7.89 -27.26
N ILE A 463 3.97 8.04 -26.06
CA ILE A 463 4.84 9.17 -25.67
C ILE A 463 6.03 8.64 -24.90
N ASP A 464 7.26 9.11 -25.21
CA ASP A 464 8.42 8.88 -24.37
C ASP A 464 8.30 9.68 -23.06
N LEU A 465 7.98 8.99 -21.98
CA LEU A 465 7.82 9.56 -20.64
C LEU A 465 9.04 9.38 -19.74
N ASN A 466 10.19 8.91 -20.26
CA ASN A 466 11.37 8.65 -19.45
C ASN A 466 11.84 9.89 -18.66
N SER A 467 11.94 11.05 -19.31
CA SER A 467 12.32 12.29 -18.63
C SER A 467 11.26 12.76 -17.62
N PHE A 468 9.99 12.52 -17.89
CA PHE A 468 8.89 12.80 -16.97
C PHE A 468 9.01 11.96 -15.69
N PHE A 469 9.14 10.64 -15.79
CA PHE A 469 9.30 9.76 -14.63
C PHE A 469 10.59 10.03 -13.86
N ASN A 470 11.70 10.34 -14.55
CA ASN A 470 12.94 10.75 -13.89
C ASN A 470 12.75 12.02 -13.07
N GLN A 471 12.01 13.00 -13.58
CA GLN A 471 11.71 14.25 -12.88
C GLN A 471 10.89 14.02 -11.61
N TYR A 472 9.81 13.25 -11.70
CA TYR A 472 8.86 13.14 -10.59
C TYR A 472 9.20 12.05 -9.58
N LEU A 473 9.80 10.93 -10.01
CA LEU A 473 10.10 9.80 -9.16
C LEU A 473 11.53 9.80 -8.57
N ARG A 474 12.50 10.30 -9.34
CA ARG A 474 13.93 10.20 -9.00
C ARG A 474 14.58 11.53 -8.64
N ASP A 475 13.87 12.64 -8.83
CA ASP A 475 14.32 14.00 -8.51
C ASP A 475 13.37 14.68 -7.53
N VAL A 476 13.90 15.61 -6.76
CA VAL A 476 13.13 16.40 -5.78
C VAL A 476 12.64 17.73 -6.35
N ARG A 477 13.16 18.14 -7.50
CA ARG A 477 12.79 19.42 -8.15
C ARG A 477 11.40 19.31 -8.76
N ILE A 478 10.63 20.40 -8.66
CA ILE A 478 9.37 20.58 -9.37
C ILE A 478 9.66 21.34 -10.66
N PRO A 479 9.14 20.92 -11.82
CA PRO A 479 9.25 21.68 -13.06
C PRO A 479 8.73 23.11 -12.86
N LEU A 480 9.50 24.10 -13.29
CA LEU A 480 9.12 25.50 -13.23
C LEU A 480 8.94 26.04 -14.65
N LEU A 481 7.73 26.49 -14.98
CA LEU A 481 7.50 27.26 -16.20
C LEU A 481 7.89 28.72 -15.95
N GLU A 482 8.99 29.16 -16.55
CA GLU A 482 9.34 30.57 -16.64
C GLU A 482 8.66 31.15 -17.88
N TYR A 483 8.01 32.31 -17.72
CA TYR A 483 7.32 32.97 -18.84
C TYR A 483 7.38 34.49 -18.72
N SER A 484 7.26 35.18 -19.87
CA SER A 484 7.02 36.63 -19.97
C SER A 484 5.94 36.90 -20.99
N LEU A 485 5.30 38.05 -20.83
CA LEU A 485 4.24 38.53 -21.71
C LEU A 485 4.68 39.89 -22.28
N GLU A 486 4.94 39.96 -23.56
CA GLU A 486 5.34 41.18 -24.27
C GLU A 486 4.37 41.43 -25.43
N GLU A 487 3.60 42.53 -25.35
CA GLU A 487 2.55 42.85 -26.33
C GLU A 487 1.59 41.64 -26.49
N ASN A 488 1.64 40.95 -27.64
CA ASN A 488 0.83 39.77 -27.94
C ASN A 488 1.69 38.52 -28.10
N VAL A 489 2.82 38.45 -27.35
CA VAL A 489 3.72 37.30 -27.40
C VAL A 489 3.90 36.73 -26.00
N LEU A 490 3.56 35.46 -25.83
CA LEU A 490 3.91 34.65 -24.68
C LEU A 490 5.26 33.99 -24.95
N LYS A 491 6.30 34.33 -24.19
CA LYS A 491 7.58 33.62 -24.18
C LYS A 491 7.59 32.67 -22.99
N PHE A 492 8.08 31.44 -23.19
CA PHE A 492 8.07 30.43 -22.14
C PHE A 492 9.17 29.41 -22.29
N ARG A 493 9.58 28.82 -21.16
CA ARG A 493 10.52 27.67 -21.13
C ARG A 493 10.37 26.86 -19.86
N TRP A 494 10.85 25.61 -19.90
CA TRP A 494 11.07 24.83 -18.68
C TRP A 494 12.38 25.24 -18.00
N SER A 495 12.33 25.44 -16.69
CA SER A 495 13.48 25.54 -15.80
C SER A 495 13.30 24.59 -14.60
N ASN A 496 14.34 24.40 -13.80
CA ASN A 496 14.33 23.49 -12.64
C ASN A 496 13.97 22.03 -12.99
N VAL A 497 14.40 21.55 -14.15
CA VAL A 497 14.07 20.22 -14.68
C VAL A 497 15.33 19.38 -14.94
N VAL A 498 15.13 18.06 -15.01
CA VAL A 498 16.17 17.11 -15.43
C VAL A 498 16.54 17.34 -16.91
N ASP A 499 17.64 16.71 -17.35
CA ASP A 499 18.04 16.80 -18.75
C ASP A 499 17.01 16.16 -19.67
N ASN A 500 16.83 16.77 -20.85
CA ASN A 500 15.87 16.35 -21.88
C ASN A 500 14.41 16.30 -21.40
N PHE A 501 14.06 17.02 -20.32
CA PHE A 501 12.68 17.06 -19.85
C PHE A 501 11.74 17.60 -20.93
N GLN A 502 10.71 16.83 -21.23
CA GLN A 502 9.64 17.17 -22.15
C GLN A 502 8.29 16.86 -21.51
N MET A 503 7.43 17.82 -21.49
CA MET A 503 6.06 17.67 -21.03
C MET A 503 5.20 18.73 -21.71
N PRO A 504 4.08 18.35 -22.35
CA PRO A 504 3.09 19.34 -22.82
C PRO A 504 2.42 20.02 -21.64
N LEU A 505 1.90 21.21 -21.86
CA LEU A 505 1.14 21.97 -20.88
C LEU A 505 -0.04 22.65 -21.54
N ASP A 506 -1.20 22.58 -20.92
CA ASP A 506 -2.38 23.29 -21.35
C ASP A 506 -2.43 24.67 -20.70
N ILE A 507 -2.69 25.69 -21.52
CA ILE A 507 -2.83 27.07 -21.09
C ILE A 507 -4.16 27.64 -21.58
N PHE A 508 -4.67 28.61 -20.87
CA PHE A 508 -5.87 29.35 -21.25
C PHE A 508 -5.47 30.76 -21.67
N VAL A 509 -5.80 31.14 -22.89
CA VAL A 509 -5.62 32.50 -23.43
C VAL A 509 -7.01 33.10 -23.65
N GLY A 510 -7.45 33.97 -22.74
CA GLY A 510 -8.85 34.34 -22.65
C GLY A 510 -9.75 33.10 -22.47
N ASN A 511 -10.61 32.81 -23.44
CA ASN A 511 -11.50 31.64 -23.40
C ASN A 511 -10.99 30.43 -24.23
N LYS A 512 -9.77 30.49 -24.76
CA LYS A 512 -9.20 29.41 -25.58
C LYS A 512 -8.28 28.55 -24.80
N ASN A 513 -8.44 27.23 -24.86
CA ASN A 513 -7.46 26.26 -24.41
C ASN A 513 -6.43 26.00 -25.52
N ILE A 514 -5.15 26.10 -25.20
CA ILE A 514 -4.03 25.91 -26.14
C ILE A 514 -3.02 24.99 -25.47
N ARG A 515 -2.65 23.90 -26.15
CA ARG A 515 -1.58 23.01 -25.71
C ARG A 515 -0.24 23.51 -26.22
N ILE A 516 0.69 23.81 -25.30
CA ILE A 516 2.06 24.22 -25.60
C ILE A 516 3.04 23.11 -25.28
N PHE A 517 4.23 23.17 -25.91
CA PHE A 517 5.32 22.20 -25.73
C PHE A 517 6.59 22.92 -25.30
N PRO A 518 6.72 23.31 -24.03
CA PRO A 518 7.91 23.99 -23.53
C PRO A 518 9.16 23.08 -23.57
N SER A 519 10.33 23.69 -23.66
CA SER A 519 11.64 23.04 -23.54
C SER A 519 12.53 23.89 -22.65
N LYS A 520 13.79 23.49 -22.42
CA LYS A 520 14.79 24.35 -21.72
C LYS A 520 15.11 25.63 -22.48
N GLU A 521 14.97 25.62 -23.80
CA GLU A 521 15.14 26.79 -24.64
C GLU A 521 13.86 27.64 -24.68
N TRP A 522 14.01 28.95 -24.80
CA TRP A 522 12.90 29.86 -24.96
C TRP A 522 12.10 29.57 -26.23
N LYS A 523 10.79 29.54 -26.10
CA LYS A 523 9.83 29.45 -27.20
C LYS A 523 8.86 30.60 -27.13
N ASP A 524 8.39 31.04 -28.28
CA ASP A 524 7.46 32.14 -28.45
C ASP A 524 6.14 31.60 -28.99
N LEU A 525 5.02 32.15 -28.50
CA LEU A 525 3.67 31.92 -28.99
C LEU A 525 2.98 33.26 -29.17
N THR A 526 2.53 33.57 -30.38
CA THR A 526 1.66 34.73 -30.61
C THR A 526 0.27 34.44 -30.05
N ILE A 527 -0.21 35.33 -29.21
CA ILE A 527 -1.50 35.23 -28.50
C ILE A 527 -2.40 36.42 -28.89
N ASP A 528 -3.71 36.23 -28.78
CA ASP A 528 -4.70 37.28 -29.08
C ASP A 528 -5.22 38.01 -27.82
N SER A 529 -4.74 37.62 -26.66
CA SER A 529 -5.05 38.23 -25.34
C SER A 529 -3.89 38.05 -24.38
N ASN A 530 -3.61 39.07 -23.57
CA ASN A 530 -2.64 38.95 -22.46
C ASN A 530 -3.25 38.35 -21.19
N ASP A 531 -4.53 37.96 -21.23
CA ASP A 531 -5.15 37.16 -20.16
C ASP A 531 -4.77 35.69 -20.35
N VAL A 532 -3.67 35.29 -19.70
CA VAL A 532 -3.09 33.96 -19.76
C VAL A 532 -3.15 33.31 -18.39
N ASP A 533 -3.81 32.16 -18.28
CA ASP A 533 -3.80 31.29 -17.12
C ASP A 533 -3.25 29.91 -17.50
N PHE A 534 -2.79 29.15 -16.53
CA PHE A 534 -2.18 27.85 -16.70
C PHE A 534 -3.03 26.77 -16.04
N ASP A 535 -3.12 25.60 -16.67
CA ASP A 535 -3.89 24.50 -16.08
C ASP A 535 -3.21 23.97 -14.79
N LYS A 536 -3.87 24.21 -13.67
CA LYS A 536 -3.40 23.82 -12.32
C LYS A 536 -3.44 22.32 -12.08
N ASN A 537 -4.04 21.54 -12.97
CA ASN A 537 -4.03 20.09 -12.88
C ASN A 537 -2.64 19.48 -13.13
N TYR A 538 -1.76 20.19 -13.82
CA TYR A 538 -0.35 19.81 -13.91
C TYR A 538 0.38 20.12 -12.62
N TYR A 539 1.20 19.19 -12.12
CA TYR A 539 2.00 19.41 -10.90
C TYR A 539 3.31 20.11 -11.26
N ILE A 540 3.24 21.43 -11.40
CA ILE A 540 4.35 22.32 -11.77
C ILE A 540 4.24 23.64 -11.01
N ASP A 541 5.30 24.43 -11.02
CA ASP A 541 5.34 25.82 -10.57
C ASP A 541 5.39 26.79 -11.76
N PHE A 542 4.99 28.03 -11.53
CA PHE A 542 4.97 29.11 -12.51
C PHE A 542 5.74 30.33 -12.04
N LYS A 543 6.46 30.99 -12.94
CA LYS A 543 7.17 32.23 -12.64
C LYS A 543 7.09 33.22 -13.80
N LEU A 544 6.35 34.31 -13.58
CA LEU A 544 6.38 35.46 -14.47
C LEU A 544 7.74 36.17 -14.32
N LEU A 545 8.44 36.37 -15.43
CA LEU A 545 9.62 37.21 -15.50
C LEU A 545 9.18 38.61 -15.93
N THR A 546 9.49 39.62 -15.10
CA THR A 546 9.35 41.05 -15.44
C THR A 546 10.73 41.55 -15.72
N ASP A 547 10.90 42.33 -16.79
CA ASP A 547 12.15 43.04 -17.10
C ASP A 547 12.64 43.93 -15.98
#